data_b1cfe0da5953ca4a551424d0f32450fc
#
_entry.id   b1cfe0da5953ca4a551424d0f32450fc
#
_cell.length_a   1.000
_cell.length_b   1.000
_cell.length_c   1.000
_cell.angle_alpha   90.00
_cell.angle_beta   90.00
_cell.angle_gamma   90.00
#
_symmetry.space_group_name_H-M   'P 1'
#
loop_
_entity.id
_entity.type
_entity.pdbx_description
1 polymer ?
#
loop_
_entity_poly.entity_id
_entity_poly.type
_entity_poly.pdbx_seq_one_letter_code
_entity_poly.pdbx_strand_id
1 'polypeptide(L)'
;MSSREPIALPGQRVGLLGGSFDPPHAGHAHISKWALKALRLHQVWWLVSPGNPLKPDAPADMARRIAAGEAIMRHPRVKVTDLEARIGTRYTAATLTELARRYPGVRFVWLMGADNLRGFHRWERWDE
;
A
#
# COMPACT_ATOMS: atom_id res chain seq x y z
N MET A 1 7.86 2.68 -14.95
CA MET A 1 7.60 1.25 -14.88
C MET A 1 7.34 0.84 -13.46
N SER A 2 6.11 0.45 -13.22
CA SER A 2 5.66 0.04 -11.90
C SER A 2 6.17 -1.33 -11.48
N SER A 3 6.92 -2.01 -12.35
CA SER A 3 7.40 -3.37 -12.08
C SER A 3 8.56 -3.44 -11.09
N ARG A 4 9.16 -2.31 -10.76
CA ARG A 4 10.27 -2.29 -9.83
C ARG A 4 9.78 -2.24 -8.39
N GLU A 5 10.45 -3.00 -7.53
CA GLU A 5 10.17 -2.90 -6.11
C GLU A 5 10.60 -1.52 -5.60
N PRO A 6 9.81 -0.91 -4.74
CA PRO A 6 10.17 0.41 -4.19
C PRO A 6 11.42 0.30 -3.32
N ILE A 7 12.12 1.42 -3.18
CA ILE A 7 13.35 1.48 -2.40
C ILE A 7 13.06 2.15 -1.06
N ALA A 8 13.53 1.53 0.01
CA ALA A 8 13.50 2.14 1.33
C ALA A 8 14.80 1.78 2.05
N LEU A 9 15.33 2.73 2.79
CA LEU A 9 16.61 2.59 3.48
C LEU A 9 16.40 2.34 4.97
N PRO A 10 17.36 1.68 5.63
CA PRO A 10 17.26 1.47 7.08
C PRO A 10 17.00 2.78 7.82
N GLY A 11 16.12 2.72 8.81
CA GLY A 11 15.73 3.90 9.58
C GLY A 11 14.54 4.64 9.03
N GLN A 12 14.16 4.40 7.78
CA GLN A 12 12.97 5.04 7.22
C GLN A 12 11.69 4.41 7.77
N ARG A 13 10.65 5.24 7.88
CA ARG A 13 9.33 4.80 8.27
C ARG A 13 8.44 4.78 7.04
N VAL A 14 7.86 3.63 6.76
CA VAL A 14 7.04 3.42 5.55
C VAL A 14 5.66 2.94 5.97
N GLY A 15 4.64 3.70 5.58
CA GLY A 15 3.26 3.29 5.81
C GLY A 15 2.79 2.35 4.72
N LEU A 16 1.99 1.37 5.09
CA LEU A 16 1.45 0.40 4.15
C LEU A 16 -0.06 0.52 4.11
N LEU A 17 -0.62 0.77 2.94
CA LEU A 17 -2.05 0.84 2.72
C LEU A 17 -2.44 -0.28 1.77
N GLY A 18 -3.11 -1.31 2.30
CA GLY A 18 -3.49 -2.47 1.51
C GLY A 18 -4.94 -2.40 1.06
N GLY A 19 -5.24 -3.04 -0.05
CA GLY A 19 -6.60 -3.12 -0.54
C GLY A 19 -6.65 -3.50 -2.01
N SER A 20 -7.87 -3.64 -2.52
CA SER A 20 -8.06 -3.99 -3.92
C SER A 20 -7.82 -2.80 -4.86
N PHE A 21 -8.10 -1.59 -4.40
CA PHE A 21 -8.01 -0.37 -5.21
C PHE A 21 -8.76 -0.52 -6.54
N ASP A 22 -9.97 -0.99 -6.48
CA ASP A 22 -10.79 -1.21 -7.67
C ASP A 22 -12.17 -0.60 -7.51
N PRO A 23 -12.30 0.70 -7.79
CA PRO A 23 -11.23 1.61 -8.22
C PRO A 23 -10.54 2.29 -7.03
N PRO A 24 -9.33 2.81 -7.22
CA PRO A 24 -8.76 3.74 -6.26
C PRO A 24 -9.57 5.04 -6.25
N HIS A 25 -9.59 5.73 -5.13
CA HIS A 25 -10.37 6.97 -5.03
C HIS A 25 -9.70 7.97 -4.10
N ALA A 26 -10.33 9.15 -4.00
CA ALA A 26 -9.77 10.26 -3.23
C ALA A 26 -9.50 9.91 -1.76
N GLY A 27 -10.29 8.99 -1.18
CA GLY A 27 -10.05 8.54 0.20
C GLY A 27 -8.70 7.90 0.39
N HIS A 28 -8.26 7.11 -0.57
CA HIS A 28 -6.92 6.50 -0.53
C HIS A 28 -5.84 7.58 -0.53
N ALA A 29 -5.98 8.58 -1.41
CA ALA A 29 -5.02 9.68 -1.47
C ALA A 29 -5.03 10.50 -0.18
N HIS A 30 -6.22 10.75 0.35
CA HIS A 30 -6.37 11.53 1.57
C HIS A 30 -5.67 10.88 2.75
N ILE A 31 -5.91 9.60 2.98
CA ILE A 31 -5.29 8.92 4.12
C ILE A 31 -3.77 8.83 3.94
N SER A 32 -3.30 8.69 2.71
CA SER A 32 -1.86 8.65 2.44
C SER A 32 -1.19 9.97 2.82
N LYS A 33 -1.77 11.09 2.42
CA LYS A 33 -1.25 12.41 2.76
C LYS A 33 -1.31 12.68 4.25
N TRP A 34 -2.42 12.28 4.87
CA TRP A 34 -2.58 12.43 6.31
C TRP A 34 -1.49 11.65 7.05
N ALA A 35 -1.27 10.42 6.65
CA ALA A 35 -0.30 9.54 7.32
C ALA A 35 1.13 10.06 7.18
N LEU A 36 1.49 10.56 6.00
CA LEU A 36 2.83 11.14 5.80
C LEU A 36 3.10 12.24 6.81
N LYS A 37 2.08 13.06 7.06
CA LYS A 37 2.20 14.21 7.95
C LYS A 37 2.06 13.83 9.41
N ALA A 38 0.96 13.17 9.76
CA ALA A 38 0.61 12.88 11.14
C ALA A 38 1.55 11.87 11.78
N LEU A 39 1.97 10.87 11.03
CA LEU A 39 2.84 9.81 11.53
C LEU A 39 4.31 10.02 11.15
N ARG A 40 4.60 11.13 10.50
CA ARG A 40 5.96 11.48 10.08
C ARG A 40 6.61 10.37 9.28
N LEU A 41 5.86 9.83 8.32
CA LEU A 41 6.37 8.77 7.47
C LEU A 41 7.24 9.33 6.37
N HIS A 42 8.24 8.55 5.97
CA HIS A 42 9.10 8.92 4.84
C HIS A 42 8.42 8.57 3.52
N GLN A 43 7.64 7.49 3.51
CA GLN A 43 6.92 7.02 2.33
C GLN A 43 5.62 6.34 2.74
N VAL A 44 4.71 6.23 1.79
CA VAL A 44 3.53 5.35 1.90
C VAL A 44 3.52 4.48 0.66
N TRP A 45 3.37 3.19 0.86
CA TRP A 45 3.27 2.23 -0.23
C TRP A 45 1.85 1.68 -0.27
N TRP A 46 1.25 1.73 -1.43
CA TRP A 46 -0.04 1.09 -1.66
C TRP A 46 0.24 -0.34 -2.08
N LEU A 47 -0.31 -1.29 -1.34
CA LEU A 47 -0.19 -2.72 -1.64
C LEU A 47 -1.46 -3.17 -2.32
N VAL A 48 -1.45 -3.17 -3.65
CA VAL A 48 -2.62 -3.56 -4.42
C VAL A 48 -2.76 -5.08 -4.36
N SER A 49 -3.90 -5.55 -3.83
CA SER A 49 -4.16 -6.98 -3.70
C SER A 49 -4.22 -7.66 -5.05
N PRO A 50 -3.59 -8.83 -5.16
CA PRO A 50 -3.70 -9.61 -6.39
C PRO A 50 -5.10 -10.18 -6.52
N GLY A 51 -5.93 -10.00 -7.30
CA GLY A 51 -7.26 -10.58 -7.43
C GLY A 51 -7.18 -12.11 -7.53
N ASN A 52 -8.13 -12.68 -8.23
CA ASN A 52 -8.12 -14.13 -8.45
C ASN A 52 -7.02 -14.48 -9.46
N PRO A 53 -5.97 -15.19 -9.04
CA PRO A 53 -4.86 -15.52 -9.95
C PRO A 53 -5.25 -16.48 -11.07
N LEU A 54 -6.42 -17.12 -10.94
CA LEU A 54 -6.90 -18.04 -11.97
C LEU A 54 -7.61 -17.33 -13.13
N LYS A 55 -7.87 -16.03 -13.01
CA LYS A 55 -8.44 -15.27 -14.10
C LYS A 55 -7.41 -15.09 -15.21
N PRO A 56 -7.80 -15.33 -16.49
CA PRO A 56 -6.84 -15.17 -17.59
C PRO A 56 -6.28 -13.77 -17.75
N ASP A 57 -7.04 -12.75 -17.32
CA ASP A 57 -6.65 -11.36 -17.45
C ASP A 57 -6.05 -10.78 -16.17
N ALA A 58 -5.70 -11.63 -15.20
CA ALA A 58 -5.23 -11.16 -13.90
C ALA A 58 -4.03 -10.19 -13.99
N PRO A 59 -2.99 -10.45 -14.81
CA PRO A 59 -1.89 -9.49 -14.92
C PRO A 59 -2.31 -8.15 -15.51
N ALA A 60 -3.19 -8.16 -16.52
CA ALA A 60 -3.68 -6.92 -17.12
C ALA A 60 -4.54 -6.14 -16.14
N ASP A 61 -5.35 -6.83 -15.35
CA ASP A 61 -6.18 -6.20 -14.33
C ASP A 61 -5.32 -5.53 -13.24
N MET A 62 -4.27 -6.20 -12.79
CA MET A 62 -3.34 -5.62 -11.83
C MET A 62 -2.69 -4.37 -12.39
N ALA A 63 -2.22 -4.42 -13.62
CA ALA A 63 -1.59 -3.26 -14.26
C ALA A 63 -2.57 -2.09 -14.37
N ARG A 64 -3.82 -2.38 -14.70
CA ARG A 64 -4.87 -1.35 -14.80
C ARG A 64 -5.10 -0.66 -13.47
N ARG A 65 -5.19 -1.44 -12.39
CA ARG A 65 -5.43 -0.87 -11.06
C ARG A 65 -4.24 -0.05 -10.57
N ILE A 66 -3.03 -0.51 -10.83
CA ILE A 66 -1.83 0.24 -10.47
C ILE A 66 -1.77 1.56 -11.24
N ALA A 67 -2.04 1.52 -12.55
CA ALA A 67 -2.02 2.73 -13.37
C ALA A 67 -3.08 3.74 -12.87
N ALA A 68 -4.26 3.25 -12.52
CA ALA A 68 -5.31 4.11 -11.98
C ALA A 68 -4.90 4.74 -10.65
N GLY A 69 -4.24 3.96 -9.79
CA GLY A 69 -3.73 4.49 -8.52
C GLY A 69 -2.66 5.54 -8.73
N GLU A 70 -1.75 5.29 -9.65
CA GLU A 70 -0.70 6.27 -9.96
C GLU A 70 -1.28 7.57 -10.54
N ALA A 71 -2.37 7.48 -11.29
CA ALA A 71 -3.02 8.66 -11.84
C ALA A 71 -3.71 9.50 -10.76
N ILE A 72 -4.28 8.85 -9.75
CA ILE A 72 -4.99 9.53 -8.67
C ILE A 72 -4.03 10.06 -7.61
N MET A 73 -2.92 9.38 -7.38
CA MET A 73 -1.99 9.73 -6.31
C MET A 73 -0.60 10.00 -6.88
N ARG A 74 -0.39 11.22 -7.33
CA ARG A 74 0.90 11.65 -7.86
C ARG A 74 1.69 12.38 -6.78
N HIS A 75 2.43 11.61 -6.01
CA HIS A 75 3.22 12.16 -4.93
C HIS A 75 4.55 11.41 -4.88
N PRO A 76 5.68 12.12 -4.76
CA PRO A 76 6.99 11.44 -4.79
C PRO A 76 7.21 10.46 -3.65
N ARG A 77 6.47 10.60 -2.57
CA ARG A 77 6.63 9.74 -1.39
C ARG A 77 5.54 8.69 -1.27
N VAL A 78 4.66 8.58 -2.27
CA VAL A 78 3.63 7.54 -2.31
C VAL A 78 3.90 6.66 -3.52
N LYS A 79 4.05 5.35 -3.27
CA LYS A 79 4.32 4.39 -4.33
C LYS A 79 3.16 3.40 -4.41
N VAL A 80 2.63 3.21 -5.60
CA VAL A 80 1.59 2.22 -5.87
C VAL A 80 2.30 0.96 -6.35
N THR A 81 2.11 -0.16 -5.64
CA THR A 81 2.93 -1.34 -5.86
C THR A 81 2.10 -2.62 -6.00
N ASP A 82 2.72 -3.62 -6.62
CA ASP A 82 2.20 -4.99 -6.67
C ASP A 82 3.00 -5.91 -5.73
N LEU A 83 3.60 -5.35 -4.68
CA LEU A 83 4.46 -6.10 -3.77
C LEU A 83 3.77 -7.30 -3.15
N GLU A 84 2.49 -7.17 -2.78
CA GLU A 84 1.78 -8.28 -2.17
C GLU A 84 1.70 -9.47 -3.11
N ALA A 85 1.46 -9.22 -4.40
CA ALA A 85 1.44 -10.28 -5.39
C ALA A 85 2.83 -10.89 -5.58
N ARG A 86 3.88 -10.06 -5.57
CA ARG A 86 5.25 -10.54 -5.74
C ARG A 86 5.71 -11.38 -4.56
N ILE A 87 5.29 -11.00 -3.36
CA ILE A 87 5.62 -11.74 -2.14
C ILE A 87 4.82 -13.05 -2.07
N GLY A 88 3.61 -13.05 -2.61
CA GLY A 88 2.78 -14.24 -2.65
C GLY A 88 2.07 -14.55 -1.35
N THR A 89 1.94 -13.57 -0.46
CA THR A 89 1.25 -13.77 0.81
C THR A 89 -0.16 -13.20 0.73
N ARG A 90 -1.05 -13.76 1.57
CA ARG A 90 -2.45 -13.30 1.66
C ARG A 90 -2.77 -12.70 3.02
N TYR A 91 -1.91 -12.88 3.98
CA TYR A 91 -2.14 -12.44 5.35
C TYR A 91 -1.22 -11.29 5.70
N THR A 92 -1.78 -10.28 6.36
CA THR A 92 -1.04 -9.10 6.75
C THR A 92 0.23 -9.42 7.54
N ALA A 93 0.12 -10.34 8.51
CA ALA A 93 1.27 -10.70 9.33
C ALA A 93 2.39 -11.32 8.49
N ALA A 94 2.04 -12.20 7.55
CA ALA A 94 3.04 -12.83 6.67
C ALA A 94 3.67 -11.81 5.74
N THR A 95 2.87 -10.88 5.23
CA THR A 95 3.37 -9.81 4.38
C THR A 95 4.36 -8.94 5.13
N LEU A 96 4.02 -8.55 6.36
CA LEU A 96 4.91 -7.71 7.18
C LEU A 96 6.21 -8.43 7.51
N THR A 97 6.15 -9.72 7.81
CA THR A 97 7.34 -10.52 8.07
C THR A 97 8.27 -10.55 6.87
N GLU A 98 7.71 -10.77 5.70
CA GLU A 98 8.51 -10.83 4.47
C GLU A 98 9.10 -9.46 4.11
N LEU A 99 8.35 -8.39 4.31
CA LEU A 99 8.85 -7.05 4.07
C LEU A 99 10.00 -6.71 5.02
N ALA A 100 9.87 -7.10 6.29
CA ALA A 100 10.95 -6.88 7.25
C ALA A 100 12.22 -7.61 6.83
N ARG A 101 12.09 -8.79 6.23
CA ARG A 101 13.23 -9.55 5.74
C ARG A 101 13.87 -8.90 4.52
N ARG A 102 13.05 -8.38 3.60
CA ARG A 102 13.55 -7.75 2.36
C ARG A 102 14.11 -6.37 2.59
N TYR A 103 13.60 -5.65 3.59
CA TYR A 103 13.99 -4.28 3.88
C TYR A 103 14.44 -4.16 5.34
N PRO A 104 15.61 -4.72 5.67
CA PRO A 104 16.06 -4.70 7.06
C PRO A 104 16.27 -3.27 7.54
N GLY A 105 15.85 -3.01 8.77
CA GLY A 105 15.99 -1.68 9.37
C GLY A 105 14.91 -0.69 9.01
N VAL A 106 14.04 -1.01 8.05
CA VAL A 106 12.90 -0.16 7.71
C VAL A 106 11.78 -0.42 8.69
N ARG A 107 11.14 0.65 9.15
CA ARG A 107 10.00 0.56 10.08
C ARG A 107 8.71 0.64 9.30
N PHE A 108 7.99 -0.45 9.24
CA PHE A 108 6.71 -0.50 8.53
C PHE A 108 5.56 -0.23 9.48
N VAL A 109 4.62 0.60 9.04
CA VAL A 109 3.42 0.94 9.79
C VAL A 109 2.22 0.54 8.95
N TRP A 110 1.43 -0.41 9.42
CA TRP A 110 0.22 -0.81 8.73
C TRP A 110 -0.85 0.23 8.97
N LEU A 111 -1.27 0.92 7.93
CA LEU A 111 -2.25 1.99 8.06
C LEU A 111 -3.66 1.43 8.19
N MET A 112 -4.10 0.67 7.20
CA MET A 112 -5.36 -0.07 7.24
C MET A 112 -5.56 -0.74 5.88
N GLY A 113 -6.54 -1.65 5.81
CA GLY A 113 -7.04 -2.12 4.53
C GLY A 113 -7.95 -1.04 3.95
N ALA A 114 -7.89 -0.85 2.64
CA ALA A 114 -8.68 0.18 1.99
C ALA A 114 -10.18 -0.02 2.18
N ASP A 115 -10.62 -1.25 2.40
CA ASP A 115 -12.02 -1.59 2.60
C ASP A 115 -12.60 -0.91 3.84
N ASN A 116 -11.78 -0.48 4.76
CA ASN A 116 -12.19 0.11 6.01
C ASN A 116 -12.34 1.63 5.96
N LEU A 117 -12.16 2.22 4.79
CA LEU A 117 -12.21 3.68 4.66
C LEU A 117 -13.57 4.27 5.01
N ARG A 118 -14.64 3.49 4.91
CA ARG A 118 -15.96 3.96 5.31
C ARG A 118 -15.99 4.44 6.76
N GLY A 119 -15.24 3.76 7.60
CA GLY A 119 -15.19 4.10 9.00
C GLY A 119 -14.03 4.99 9.37
N PHE A 120 -13.40 5.63 8.40
CA PHE A 120 -12.19 6.39 8.64
C PHE A 120 -12.35 7.43 9.75
N HIS A 121 -13.51 8.07 9.83
CA HIS A 121 -13.76 9.04 10.88
C HIS A 121 -13.67 8.43 12.28
N ARG A 122 -13.87 7.13 12.40
CA ARG A 122 -13.74 6.41 13.68
C ARG A 122 -12.29 6.07 13.97
N TRP A 123 -11.46 6.10 12.96
CA TRP A 123 -10.06 5.72 13.07
C TRP A 123 -9.20 6.82 13.67
N GLU A 124 -9.78 7.99 13.89
CA GLU A 124 -9.07 9.06 14.60
C GLU A 124 -8.61 8.61 15.98
N ARG A 125 -9.22 7.55 16.50
CA ARG A 125 -8.94 7.06 17.84
C ARG A 125 -8.22 5.71 17.85
N TRP A 126 -7.81 5.26 16.70
CA TRP A 126 -7.18 3.94 16.59
C TRP A 126 -5.78 3.89 17.16
N ASP A 127 -5.16 5.03 17.28
CA ASP A 127 -3.80 5.14 17.82
C ASP A 127 -3.79 5.29 19.34
N GLU A 128 -4.93 5.30 19.96
CA GLU A 128 -5.05 5.31 21.41
C GLU A 128 -4.75 3.94 21.98
#